data_aac835f0ef747e31175ce763a95369b9
#
_entry.id   aac835f0ef747e31175ce763a95369b9
#
_cell.length_a   1.000
_cell.length_b   1.000
_cell.length_c   1.000
_cell.angle_alpha   90.00
_cell.angle_beta   90.00
_cell.angle_gamma   90.00
#
_symmetry.space_group_name_H-M   'P 1'
#
loop_
_entity.id
_entity.type
_entity.pdbx_description
1 polymer ?
#
loop_
_entity_poly.entity_id
_entity_poly.type
_entity_poly.pdbx_seq_one_letter_code
_entity_poly.pdbx_strand_id
1 'polypeptide(L)'
;FKHLTDDALAISLKHDIELKDMSYVQIHPTTLYQENPKERSFLISESVRGEGALLYDKNMNRFVDELQPRDVVAQAILKQMEKDGTDHVWEDLRTIPKKELEEHFPNILTHCREAGYDPFTECIPVVPAQHYFMGGIKVNHHSKTSMDFLYAVGETACNGVHGQNRLASNSLLESLVFAKRAAKDLVAKYESVSVLPKTLAELDLLDYQDDDILADDYKKLVVEKLTENNQLETVIG
;
A
#
# COMPACT_ATOMS: atom_id res chain seq x y z
N PHE A 1 0.09 -9.57 -2.59
CA PHE A 1 0.66 -10.92 -2.66
C PHE A 1 0.72 -11.50 -1.25
N LYS A 2 0.34 -12.78 -1.06
CA LYS A 2 0.28 -13.45 0.26
C LYS A 2 1.63 -13.47 1.01
N HIS A 3 2.73 -13.33 0.29
CA HIS A 3 4.09 -13.31 0.83
C HIS A 3 4.62 -11.89 1.13
N LEU A 4 3.83 -10.84 0.90
CA LEU A 4 4.14 -9.50 1.35
C LEU A 4 3.51 -9.31 2.73
N THR A 5 4.27 -9.69 3.73
CA THR A 5 3.94 -9.61 5.16
C THR A 5 4.76 -8.50 5.79
N ASP A 6 4.33 -8.01 6.94
CA ASP A 6 5.02 -6.92 7.63
C ASP A 6 6.18 -7.43 8.52
N ASP A 7 6.88 -8.50 8.11
CA ASP A 7 7.93 -9.17 8.88
C ASP A 7 9.05 -8.21 9.29
N ALA A 8 9.46 -7.31 8.39
CA ALA A 8 10.49 -6.33 8.70
C ALA A 8 10.07 -5.36 9.83
N LEU A 9 8.78 -5.04 9.94
CA LEU A 9 8.23 -4.22 11.03
C LEU A 9 8.23 -5.00 12.34
N ALA A 10 7.80 -6.26 12.31
CA ALA A 10 7.80 -7.13 13.49
C ALA A 10 9.21 -7.37 14.02
N ILE A 11 10.18 -7.66 13.14
CA ILE A 11 11.59 -7.79 13.50
C ILE A 11 12.10 -6.49 14.12
N SER A 12 11.76 -5.34 13.54
CA SER A 12 12.15 -4.04 14.07
C SER A 12 11.60 -3.79 15.47
N LEU A 13 10.34 -4.15 15.72
CA LEU A 13 9.72 -4.07 17.04
C LEU A 13 10.41 -4.98 18.08
N LYS A 14 10.74 -6.22 17.70
CA LYS A 14 11.46 -7.16 18.58
C LYS A 14 12.88 -6.69 18.98
N HIS A 15 13.46 -5.80 18.18
CA HIS A 15 14.82 -5.29 18.39
C HIS A 15 14.88 -3.81 18.77
N ASP A 16 13.76 -3.24 19.23
CA ASP A 16 13.64 -1.83 19.65
C ASP A 16 14.12 -0.82 18.58
N ILE A 17 13.92 -1.18 17.30
CA ILE A 17 14.21 -0.28 16.18
C ILE A 17 13.04 0.69 16.02
N GLU A 18 13.36 1.98 15.93
CA GLU A 18 12.34 3.03 15.82
C GLU A 18 11.47 2.88 14.58
N LEU A 19 10.15 2.88 14.77
CA LEU A 19 9.15 2.99 13.72
C LEU A 19 8.57 4.42 13.69
N LYS A 20 8.03 4.82 12.56
CA LYS A 20 7.44 6.16 12.37
C LYS A 20 6.22 6.11 11.47
N ASP A 21 5.25 7.00 11.75
CA ASP A 21 4.06 7.25 10.93
C ASP A 21 3.25 5.97 10.62
N MET A 22 3.12 5.07 11.61
CA MET A 22 2.50 3.75 11.46
C MET A 22 1.02 3.80 11.03
N SER A 23 0.33 4.94 11.23
CA SER A 23 -1.04 5.16 10.76
C SER A 23 -1.14 5.64 9.30
N TYR A 24 -0.01 5.92 8.65
CA TYR A 24 -0.01 6.49 7.30
C TYR A 24 -0.14 5.39 6.25
N VAL A 25 -1.37 4.91 6.05
CA VAL A 25 -1.73 3.93 5.03
C VAL A 25 -2.51 4.62 3.93
N GLN A 26 -2.02 4.54 2.70
CA GLN A 26 -2.72 5.08 1.54
C GLN A 26 -3.79 4.10 1.06
N ILE A 27 -5.02 4.58 0.95
CA ILE A 27 -6.13 3.85 0.34
C ILE A 27 -6.23 4.26 -1.13
N HIS A 28 -6.29 3.27 -2.01
CA HIS A 28 -6.63 3.52 -3.41
C HIS A 28 -8.15 3.51 -3.57
N PRO A 29 -8.73 4.54 -4.20
CA PRO A 29 -10.20 4.68 -4.28
C PRO A 29 -10.88 3.56 -5.05
N THR A 30 -10.26 3.09 -6.14
CA THR A 30 -10.91 2.22 -7.12
C THR A 30 -10.12 0.94 -7.37
N THR A 31 -10.54 -0.15 -6.74
CA THR A 31 -10.16 -1.52 -7.10
C THR A 31 -11.40 -2.27 -7.57
N LEU A 32 -11.25 -3.16 -8.53
CA LEU A 32 -12.36 -3.95 -9.05
C LEU A 32 -12.94 -4.81 -7.92
N TYR A 33 -14.22 -4.60 -7.61
CA TYR A 33 -14.93 -5.38 -6.59
C TYR A 33 -15.25 -6.78 -7.10
N GLN A 34 -15.06 -7.76 -6.24
CA GLN A 34 -15.48 -9.16 -6.45
C GLN A 34 -16.05 -9.68 -5.13
N GLU A 35 -17.19 -10.32 -5.17
CA GLU A 35 -17.91 -10.84 -3.99
C GLU A 35 -17.07 -11.84 -3.18
N ASN A 36 -16.28 -12.68 -3.87
CA ASN A 36 -15.39 -13.68 -3.28
C ASN A 36 -13.99 -13.59 -3.91
N PRO A 37 -13.18 -12.59 -3.56
CA PRO A 37 -11.86 -12.44 -4.16
C PRO A 37 -10.96 -13.62 -3.74
N LYS A 38 -10.56 -14.45 -4.71
CA LYS A 38 -9.59 -15.54 -4.48
C LYS A 38 -8.17 -15.02 -4.32
N GLU A 39 -7.93 -13.86 -4.87
CA GLU A 39 -6.63 -13.18 -4.90
C GLU A 39 -6.79 -11.69 -4.55
N ARG A 40 -5.71 -10.94 -4.72
CA ARG A 40 -5.70 -9.48 -4.55
C ARG A 40 -6.66 -8.83 -5.54
N SER A 41 -7.50 -7.91 -5.06
CA SER A 41 -8.35 -7.07 -5.92
C SER A 41 -7.53 -6.34 -6.96
N PHE A 42 -8.01 -6.35 -8.20
CA PHE A 42 -7.33 -5.68 -9.31
C PHE A 42 -7.49 -4.16 -9.20
N LEU A 43 -6.38 -3.43 -9.29
CA LEU A 43 -6.37 -1.98 -9.16
C LEU A 43 -6.80 -1.34 -10.48
N ILE A 44 -7.85 -0.50 -10.45
CA ILE A 44 -8.21 0.38 -11.55
C ILE A 44 -7.39 1.66 -11.40
N SER A 45 -6.53 1.93 -12.37
CA SER A 45 -5.59 3.05 -12.32
C SER A 45 -6.30 4.40 -12.13
N GLU A 46 -5.69 5.28 -11.34
CA GLU A 46 -6.14 6.67 -11.20
C GLU A 46 -6.22 7.41 -12.55
N SER A 47 -5.36 7.03 -13.50
CA SER A 47 -5.38 7.62 -14.85
C SER A 47 -6.72 7.45 -15.56
N VAL A 48 -7.47 6.37 -15.26
CA VAL A 48 -8.83 6.15 -15.81
C VAL A 48 -9.76 7.29 -15.42
N ARG A 49 -9.75 7.72 -14.16
CA ARG A 49 -10.49 8.88 -13.68
C ARG A 49 -9.94 10.18 -14.29
N GLY A 50 -8.62 10.27 -14.42
CA GLY A 50 -7.97 11.40 -15.10
C GLY A 50 -8.36 11.56 -16.56
N GLU A 51 -8.70 10.46 -17.26
CA GLU A 51 -9.17 10.45 -18.64
C GLU A 51 -10.70 10.56 -18.75
N GLY A 52 -11.43 10.67 -17.63
CA GLY A 52 -12.83 11.03 -17.62
C GLY A 52 -13.80 10.00 -17.09
N ALA A 53 -13.36 8.88 -16.51
CA ALA A 53 -14.27 7.96 -15.85
C ALA A 53 -14.99 8.62 -14.68
N LEU A 54 -16.25 8.26 -14.46
CA LEU A 54 -17.14 8.86 -13.47
C LEU A 54 -17.60 7.85 -12.44
N LEU A 55 -17.81 8.30 -11.20
CA LEU A 55 -18.27 7.49 -10.08
C LEU A 55 -19.76 7.71 -9.78
N TYR A 56 -20.50 6.62 -9.63
CA TYR A 56 -21.95 6.62 -9.42
C TYR A 56 -22.36 5.80 -8.20
N ASP A 57 -23.40 6.27 -7.52
CA ASP A 57 -24.09 5.54 -6.45
C ASP A 57 -24.97 4.41 -7.01
N LYS A 58 -25.66 3.67 -6.14
CA LYS A 58 -26.57 2.58 -6.53
C LYS A 58 -27.74 3.02 -7.42
N ASN A 59 -28.08 4.32 -7.43
CA ASN A 59 -29.15 4.90 -8.21
C ASN A 59 -28.63 5.60 -9.48
N MET A 60 -27.35 5.41 -9.80
CA MET A 60 -26.68 6.04 -10.94
C MET A 60 -26.62 7.59 -10.84
N ASN A 61 -26.50 8.12 -9.64
CA ASN A 61 -26.21 9.54 -9.43
C ASN A 61 -24.72 9.71 -9.14
N ARG A 62 -24.09 10.66 -9.82
CA ARG A 62 -22.70 11.06 -9.53
C ARG A 62 -22.64 11.72 -8.16
N PHE A 63 -21.69 11.35 -7.31
CA PHE A 63 -21.65 11.78 -5.91
C PHE A 63 -20.33 12.45 -5.48
N VAL A 64 -19.31 12.46 -6.33
CA VAL A 64 -17.98 13.04 -6.02
C VAL A 64 -17.36 13.65 -7.28
N ASP A 65 -16.44 14.58 -7.10
CA ASP A 65 -15.50 14.99 -8.15
C ASP A 65 -14.30 14.04 -8.14
N GLU A 66 -14.17 13.24 -9.17
CA GLU A 66 -13.20 12.15 -9.32
C GLU A 66 -11.74 12.62 -9.39
N LEU A 67 -11.52 13.90 -9.66
CA LEU A 67 -10.19 14.51 -9.75
C LEU A 67 -9.67 15.04 -8.41
N GLN A 68 -10.46 14.95 -7.35
CA GLN A 68 -10.00 15.26 -6.00
C GLN A 68 -8.86 14.32 -5.56
N PRO A 69 -8.07 14.69 -4.52
CA PRO A 69 -7.06 13.82 -3.92
C PRO A 69 -7.60 12.42 -3.56
N ARG A 70 -6.77 11.40 -3.62
CA ARG A 70 -7.14 9.99 -3.42
C ARG A 70 -7.88 9.73 -2.11
N ASP A 71 -7.41 10.32 -1.03
CA ASP A 71 -8.01 10.24 0.30
C ASP A 71 -9.44 10.82 0.32
N VAL A 72 -9.66 11.95 -0.33
CA VAL A 72 -10.98 12.57 -0.47
C VAL A 72 -11.93 11.67 -1.25
N VAL A 73 -11.48 11.15 -2.40
CA VAL A 73 -12.31 10.26 -3.24
C VAL A 73 -12.59 8.94 -2.52
N ALA A 74 -11.59 8.34 -1.86
CA ALA A 74 -11.77 7.10 -1.10
C ALA A 74 -12.79 7.27 0.03
N GLN A 75 -12.69 8.36 0.80
CA GLN A 75 -13.68 8.68 1.85
C GLN A 75 -15.07 8.92 1.30
N ALA A 76 -15.19 9.60 0.16
CA ALA A 76 -16.48 9.82 -0.48
C ALA A 76 -17.13 8.50 -0.90
N ILE A 77 -16.35 7.55 -1.45
CA ILE A 77 -16.82 6.22 -1.81
C ILE A 77 -17.29 5.47 -0.57
N LEU A 78 -16.47 5.40 0.49
CA LEU A 78 -16.84 4.70 1.74
C LEU A 78 -18.14 5.24 2.34
N LYS A 79 -18.28 6.58 2.43
CA LYS A 79 -19.51 7.23 2.90
C LYS A 79 -20.72 6.92 2.02
N GLN A 80 -20.53 6.86 0.70
CA GLN A 80 -21.61 6.54 -0.21
C GLN A 80 -22.02 5.07 -0.09
N MET A 81 -21.07 4.14 0.04
CA MET A 81 -21.34 2.71 0.29
C MET A 81 -22.14 2.53 1.60
N GLU A 82 -21.74 3.20 2.69
CA GLU A 82 -22.46 3.16 3.97
C GLU A 82 -23.89 3.69 3.81
N LYS A 83 -24.08 4.84 3.19
CA LYS A 83 -25.39 5.45 2.93
C LYS A 83 -26.29 4.56 2.08
N ASP A 84 -25.74 3.88 1.10
CA ASP A 84 -26.45 3.02 0.16
C ASP A 84 -26.68 1.61 0.70
N GLY A 85 -25.93 1.19 1.73
CA GLY A 85 -25.91 -0.18 2.24
C GLY A 85 -25.39 -1.16 1.21
N THR A 86 -24.33 -0.80 0.47
CA THR A 86 -23.72 -1.60 -0.60
C THR A 86 -22.24 -1.85 -0.33
N ASP A 87 -21.69 -2.93 -0.89
CA ASP A 87 -20.28 -3.31 -0.77
C ASP A 87 -19.37 -2.67 -1.85
N HIS A 88 -19.94 -1.89 -2.74
CA HIS A 88 -19.24 -1.22 -3.83
C HIS A 88 -20.01 0.00 -4.35
N VAL A 89 -19.34 0.80 -5.16
CA VAL A 89 -19.93 1.83 -6.02
C VAL A 89 -19.65 1.48 -7.48
N TRP A 90 -20.18 2.26 -8.40
CA TRP A 90 -20.04 2.03 -9.84
C TRP A 90 -19.06 3.03 -10.46
N GLU A 91 -18.15 2.55 -11.31
CA GLU A 91 -17.26 3.38 -12.14
C GLU A 91 -17.63 3.21 -13.61
N ASP A 92 -17.90 4.31 -14.29
CA ASP A 92 -18.29 4.35 -15.70
C ASP A 92 -17.12 4.79 -16.58
N LEU A 93 -16.60 3.86 -17.36
CA LEU A 93 -15.51 4.10 -18.30
C LEU A 93 -16.00 4.51 -19.71
N ARG A 94 -17.31 4.45 -19.98
CA ARG A 94 -17.89 4.75 -21.32
C ARG A 94 -17.79 6.23 -21.71
N THR A 95 -17.48 7.09 -20.75
CA THR A 95 -17.17 8.50 -20.97
C THR A 95 -15.85 8.73 -21.69
N ILE A 96 -14.96 7.72 -21.65
CA ILE A 96 -13.67 7.73 -22.34
C ILE A 96 -13.85 7.13 -23.75
N PRO A 97 -13.31 7.74 -24.81
CA PRO A 97 -13.40 7.19 -26.16
C PRO A 97 -12.85 5.76 -26.23
N LYS A 98 -13.58 4.87 -26.91
CA LYS A 98 -13.24 3.44 -26.99
C LYS A 98 -11.79 3.20 -27.41
N LYS A 99 -11.29 3.96 -28.40
CA LYS A 99 -9.92 3.84 -28.88
C LYS A 99 -8.90 4.17 -27.79
N GLU A 100 -9.15 5.20 -26.99
CA GLU A 100 -8.26 5.59 -25.90
C GLU A 100 -8.26 4.54 -24.78
N LEU A 101 -9.42 3.97 -24.44
CA LEU A 101 -9.51 2.86 -23.49
C LEU A 101 -8.69 1.63 -23.95
N GLU A 102 -8.77 1.27 -25.23
CA GLU A 102 -8.04 0.14 -25.82
C GLU A 102 -6.53 0.38 -25.87
N GLU A 103 -6.10 1.61 -26.14
CA GLU A 103 -4.69 1.98 -26.27
C GLU A 103 -4.01 2.19 -24.89
N HIS A 104 -4.71 2.87 -23.94
CA HIS A 104 -4.12 3.26 -22.67
C HIS A 104 -4.34 2.23 -21.55
N PHE A 105 -5.46 1.48 -21.58
CA PHE A 105 -5.86 0.59 -20.48
C PHE A 105 -6.18 -0.85 -20.89
N PRO A 106 -5.40 -1.49 -21.78
CA PRO A 106 -5.73 -2.84 -22.27
C PRO A 106 -5.82 -3.88 -21.15
N ASN A 107 -4.97 -3.77 -20.12
CA ASN A 107 -5.00 -4.68 -18.98
C ASN A 107 -6.27 -4.51 -18.12
N ILE A 108 -6.73 -3.28 -17.94
CA ILE A 108 -7.98 -3.01 -17.20
C ILE A 108 -9.17 -3.65 -17.93
N LEU A 109 -9.25 -3.45 -19.25
CA LEU A 109 -10.30 -4.07 -20.07
C LEU A 109 -10.28 -5.60 -19.97
N THR A 110 -9.10 -6.20 -19.98
CA THR A 110 -8.95 -7.66 -19.87
C THR A 110 -9.45 -8.15 -18.51
N HIS A 111 -9.00 -7.56 -17.42
CA HIS A 111 -9.40 -7.99 -16.07
C HIS A 111 -10.88 -7.73 -15.76
N CYS A 112 -11.46 -6.63 -16.27
CA CYS A 112 -12.90 -6.42 -16.14
C CYS A 112 -13.70 -7.52 -16.86
N ARG A 113 -13.31 -7.90 -18.07
CA ARG A 113 -13.97 -8.97 -18.83
C ARG A 113 -13.80 -10.34 -18.18
N GLU A 114 -12.62 -10.64 -17.64
CA GLU A 114 -12.38 -11.86 -16.86
C GLU A 114 -13.27 -11.93 -15.61
N ALA A 115 -13.61 -10.78 -15.02
CA ALA A 115 -14.53 -10.64 -13.91
C ALA A 115 -16.02 -10.63 -14.34
N GLY A 116 -16.30 -10.66 -15.64
CA GLY A 116 -17.66 -10.72 -16.19
C GLY A 116 -18.27 -9.36 -16.56
N TYR A 117 -17.49 -8.29 -16.58
CA TYR A 117 -17.95 -6.93 -16.92
C TYR A 117 -17.36 -6.47 -18.26
N ASP A 118 -18.18 -5.86 -19.12
CA ASP A 118 -17.69 -5.18 -20.33
C ASP A 118 -17.72 -3.65 -20.16
N PRO A 119 -16.56 -3.02 -19.89
CA PRO A 119 -16.49 -1.57 -19.68
C PRO A 119 -16.99 -0.70 -20.84
N PHE A 120 -17.22 -1.29 -22.01
CA PHE A 120 -17.78 -0.58 -23.16
C PHE A 120 -19.31 -0.47 -23.12
N THR A 121 -19.97 -1.33 -22.37
CA THR A 121 -21.44 -1.44 -22.35
C THR A 121 -22.04 -1.16 -20.98
N GLU A 122 -21.27 -1.35 -19.92
CA GLU A 122 -21.75 -1.23 -18.54
C GLU A 122 -20.72 -0.58 -17.60
N CYS A 123 -21.18 -0.11 -16.44
CA CYS A 123 -20.32 0.32 -15.35
C CYS A 123 -19.67 -0.88 -14.68
N ILE A 124 -18.47 -0.68 -14.11
CA ILE A 124 -17.77 -1.70 -13.33
C ILE A 124 -17.94 -1.43 -11.83
N PRO A 125 -18.07 -2.46 -10.97
CA PRO A 125 -18.13 -2.27 -9.52
C PRO A 125 -16.73 -1.99 -8.98
N VAL A 126 -16.59 -0.97 -8.14
CA VAL A 126 -15.31 -0.60 -7.53
C VAL A 126 -15.45 -0.35 -6.04
N VAL A 127 -14.35 -0.61 -5.30
CA VAL A 127 -14.26 -0.47 -3.86
C VAL A 127 -12.88 0.07 -3.48
N PRO A 128 -12.77 0.91 -2.44
CA PRO A 128 -11.47 1.33 -1.92
C PRO A 128 -10.70 0.15 -1.32
N ALA A 129 -9.38 0.15 -1.50
CA ALA A 129 -8.52 -0.87 -0.90
C ALA A 129 -7.16 -0.28 -0.47
N GLN A 130 -6.54 -0.92 0.51
CA GLN A 130 -5.17 -0.60 0.93
C GLN A 130 -4.22 -0.72 -0.27
N HIS A 131 -3.38 0.29 -0.44
CA HIS A 131 -2.52 0.42 -1.61
C HIS A 131 -1.03 0.57 -1.29
N TYR A 132 -0.68 1.45 -0.36
CA TYR A 132 0.71 1.76 -0.03
C TYR A 132 0.85 2.17 1.43
N PHE A 133 1.93 1.73 2.06
CA PHE A 133 2.26 2.08 3.43
C PHE A 133 3.34 3.17 3.45
N MET A 134 3.01 4.39 3.91
CA MET A 134 3.96 5.51 3.99
C MET A 134 4.69 5.56 5.33
N GLY A 135 4.20 4.86 6.35
CA GLY A 135 4.90 4.61 7.59
C GLY A 135 6.01 3.58 7.45
N GLY A 136 6.53 3.08 8.56
CA GLY A 136 7.50 2.00 8.58
C GLY A 136 8.72 2.24 9.46
N ILE A 137 9.81 1.57 9.16
CA ILE A 137 11.08 1.69 9.88
C ILE A 137 11.61 3.12 9.68
N LYS A 138 11.74 3.86 10.78
CA LYS A 138 12.25 5.23 10.74
C LYS A 138 13.69 5.25 10.26
N VAL A 139 13.96 6.03 9.22
CA VAL A 139 15.31 6.19 8.67
C VAL A 139 15.67 7.67 8.49
N ASN A 140 16.98 7.94 8.47
CA ASN A 140 17.51 9.25 8.12
C ASN A 140 17.63 9.40 6.58
N HIS A 141 18.17 10.53 6.12
CA HIS A 141 18.35 10.84 4.69
C HIS A 141 19.36 9.93 3.95
N HIS A 142 20.12 9.08 4.67
CA HIS A 142 20.97 8.02 4.13
C HIS A 142 20.33 6.63 4.25
N SER A 143 19.07 6.53 4.65
CA SER A 143 18.34 5.29 4.92
C SER A 143 18.88 4.46 6.09
N LYS A 144 19.68 5.06 6.97
CA LYS A 144 20.15 4.40 8.20
C LYS A 144 19.05 4.44 9.25
N THR A 145 18.80 3.29 9.91
CA THR A 145 17.85 3.13 11.02
C THR A 145 18.43 3.63 12.36
N SER A 146 17.67 3.48 13.46
CA SER A 146 18.15 3.71 14.83
C SER A 146 19.19 2.67 15.29
N MET A 147 19.22 1.48 14.66
CA MET A 147 20.22 0.46 14.93
C MET A 147 21.47 0.69 14.07
N ASP A 148 22.66 0.53 14.69
CA ASP A 148 23.92 0.65 13.97
C ASP A 148 24.05 -0.44 12.88
N PHE A 149 24.61 -0.06 11.74
CA PHE A 149 24.86 -0.92 10.58
C PHE A 149 23.61 -1.49 9.90
N LEU A 150 22.41 -1.05 10.30
CA LEU A 150 21.15 -1.44 9.69
C LEU A 150 20.56 -0.31 8.85
N TYR A 151 20.14 -0.65 7.65
CA TYR A 151 19.50 0.27 6.69
C TYR A 151 18.16 -0.31 6.25
N ALA A 152 17.20 0.57 5.99
CA ALA A 152 15.92 0.21 5.39
C ALA A 152 15.63 1.12 4.19
N VAL A 153 15.13 0.52 3.10
CA VAL A 153 14.83 1.24 1.84
C VAL A 153 13.54 0.71 1.22
N GLY A 154 12.87 1.53 0.43
CA GLY A 154 11.58 1.19 -0.18
C GLY A 154 10.44 1.29 0.79
N GLU A 155 9.31 0.63 0.49
CA GLU A 155 8.05 0.77 1.22
C GLU A 155 8.14 0.43 2.72
N THR A 156 9.05 -0.44 3.11
CA THR A 156 9.27 -0.77 4.53
C THR A 156 9.89 0.37 5.35
N ALA A 157 10.47 1.39 4.68
CA ALA A 157 11.20 2.49 5.32
C ALA A 157 10.37 3.77 5.35
N CYS A 158 10.30 4.42 6.51
CA CYS A 158 9.72 5.75 6.66
C CYS A 158 10.81 6.83 6.69
N ASN A 159 11.11 7.43 5.56
CA ASN A 159 12.00 8.60 5.42
C ASN A 159 11.27 9.95 5.49
N GLY A 160 9.92 9.92 5.54
CA GLY A 160 9.05 11.10 5.66
C GLY A 160 8.76 11.83 4.34
N VAL A 161 9.30 11.38 3.22
CA VAL A 161 9.14 12.05 1.90
C VAL A 161 7.68 12.08 1.42
N HIS A 162 6.91 11.07 1.77
CA HIS A 162 5.53 10.94 1.29
C HIS A 162 4.49 11.63 2.18
N GLY A 163 4.80 11.82 3.48
CA GLY A 163 3.80 12.32 4.43
C GLY A 163 2.58 11.41 4.50
N GLN A 164 1.40 11.99 4.68
CA GLN A 164 0.13 11.25 4.79
C GLN A 164 -0.46 10.84 3.45
N ASN A 165 -0.01 11.42 2.34
CA ASN A 165 -0.61 11.17 1.02
C ASN A 165 0.46 11.17 -0.08
N ARG A 166 0.89 9.97 -0.48
CA ARG A 166 1.92 9.78 -1.51
C ARG A 166 1.39 10.15 -2.89
N LEU A 167 2.13 10.97 -3.63
CA LEU A 167 1.86 11.22 -5.04
C LEU A 167 2.08 9.96 -5.90
N ALA A 168 1.28 9.81 -6.93
CA ALA A 168 1.37 8.69 -7.86
C ALA A 168 2.81 8.52 -8.38
N SER A 169 3.26 7.26 -8.49
CA SER A 169 4.58 6.83 -9.00
C SER A 169 5.79 7.25 -8.16
N ASN A 170 5.66 8.12 -7.16
CA ASN A 170 6.79 8.59 -6.37
C ASN A 170 7.44 7.51 -5.49
N SER A 171 6.75 6.40 -5.21
CA SER A 171 7.35 5.27 -4.48
C SER A 171 8.57 4.66 -5.19
N LEU A 172 8.50 4.51 -6.51
CA LEU A 172 9.61 3.97 -7.29
C LEU A 172 10.81 4.93 -7.29
N LEU A 173 10.54 6.23 -7.45
CA LEU A 173 11.59 7.26 -7.40
C LEU A 173 12.24 7.32 -6.00
N GLU A 174 11.44 7.30 -4.95
CA GLU A 174 11.90 7.25 -3.56
C GLU A 174 12.82 6.04 -3.35
N SER A 175 12.36 4.83 -3.68
CA SER A 175 13.11 3.59 -3.49
C SER A 175 14.48 3.65 -4.18
N LEU A 176 14.55 4.11 -5.43
CA LEU A 176 15.80 4.23 -6.19
C LEU A 176 16.76 5.27 -5.59
N VAL A 177 16.24 6.44 -5.22
CA VAL A 177 17.05 7.54 -4.66
C VAL A 177 17.63 7.15 -3.30
N PHE A 178 16.79 6.60 -2.42
CA PHE A 178 17.22 6.26 -1.07
C PHE A 178 18.08 5.00 -1.02
N ALA A 179 17.83 3.99 -1.88
CA ALA A 179 18.74 2.85 -2.04
C ALA A 179 20.14 3.31 -2.49
N LYS A 180 20.21 4.25 -3.44
CA LYS A 180 21.49 4.82 -3.88
C LYS A 180 22.21 5.58 -2.76
N ARG A 181 21.47 6.30 -1.91
CA ARG A 181 22.03 7.01 -0.74
C ARG A 181 22.56 6.01 0.30
N ALA A 182 21.79 4.95 0.60
CA ALA A 182 22.21 3.88 1.49
C ALA A 182 23.51 3.22 1.00
N ALA A 183 23.57 2.84 -0.27
CA ALA A 183 24.74 2.21 -0.86
C ALA A 183 25.99 3.09 -0.76
N LYS A 184 25.87 4.39 -1.02
CA LYS A 184 26.99 5.33 -0.88
C LYS A 184 27.47 5.47 0.57
N ASP A 185 26.56 5.52 1.52
CA ASP A 185 26.90 5.62 2.97
C ASP A 185 27.55 4.33 3.46
N LEU A 186 27.04 3.17 3.03
CA LEU A 186 27.61 1.85 3.33
C LEU A 186 29.06 1.74 2.81
N VAL A 187 29.28 2.06 1.54
CA VAL A 187 30.62 1.98 0.93
C VAL A 187 31.59 2.90 1.65
N ALA A 188 31.19 4.13 1.97
CA ALA A 188 32.05 5.08 2.67
C ALA A 188 32.44 4.63 4.08
N LYS A 189 31.63 3.78 4.73
CA LYS A 189 31.84 3.32 6.10
C LYS A 189 32.35 1.88 6.20
N TYR A 190 32.40 1.15 5.08
CA TYR A 190 32.71 -0.29 5.08
C TYR A 190 34.01 -0.63 5.78
N GLU A 191 35.09 0.12 5.54
CA GLU A 191 36.40 -0.13 6.14
C GLU A 191 36.46 0.21 7.64
N SER A 192 35.50 0.96 8.15
CA SER A 192 35.44 1.33 9.58
C SER A 192 34.65 0.31 10.44
N VAL A 193 34.02 -0.68 9.80
CA VAL A 193 33.21 -1.68 10.49
C VAL A 193 34.11 -2.81 11.00
N SER A 194 34.41 -2.78 12.29
CA SER A 194 34.98 -3.95 12.95
C SER A 194 33.87 -4.99 13.20
N VAL A 195 33.84 -6.02 12.42
CA VAL A 195 32.95 -7.17 12.67
C VAL A 195 33.44 -7.89 13.92
N LEU A 196 32.73 -7.69 15.04
CA LEU A 196 32.88 -8.60 16.17
C LEU A 196 32.28 -9.94 15.74
N PRO A 197 33.05 -11.05 15.76
CA PRO A 197 32.49 -12.36 15.52
C PRO A 197 31.64 -12.78 16.73
N LYS A 198 30.41 -12.25 16.80
CA LYS A 198 29.36 -12.88 17.57
C LYS A 198 29.01 -14.15 16.82
N THR A 199 29.34 -15.25 17.42
CA THR A 199 29.08 -16.56 16.87
C THR A 199 27.60 -16.76 16.64
N LEU A 200 27.22 -17.16 15.43
CA LEU A 200 25.90 -17.72 15.07
C LEU A 200 25.46 -18.84 16.03
N ALA A 201 26.35 -19.31 16.90
CA ALA A 201 26.13 -20.33 17.93
C ALA A 201 25.17 -19.89 19.07
N GLU A 202 24.82 -18.59 19.16
CA GLU A 202 23.84 -18.09 20.15
C GLU A 202 22.42 -17.93 19.58
N LEU A 203 22.21 -18.20 18.29
CA LEU A 203 20.90 -18.20 17.68
C LEU A 203 20.29 -19.61 17.76
N ASP A 204 19.21 -19.76 18.53
CA ASP A 204 18.42 -20.98 18.48
C ASP A 204 17.57 -20.93 17.20
N LEU A 205 18.05 -21.64 16.17
CA LEU A 205 17.35 -21.75 14.90
C LEU A 205 16.03 -22.53 15.01
N LEU A 206 15.79 -23.22 16.12
CA LEU A 206 14.56 -23.95 16.38
C LEU A 206 13.37 -22.97 16.54
N ASP A 207 13.62 -21.76 17.05
CA ASP A 207 12.60 -20.69 17.18
C ASP A 207 12.10 -20.17 15.83
N TYR A 208 12.76 -20.51 14.73
CA TYR A 208 12.46 -20.03 13.37
C TYR A 208 12.08 -21.15 12.39
N GLN A 209 11.75 -22.34 12.90
CA GLN A 209 11.46 -23.51 12.03
C GLN A 209 10.00 -23.62 11.61
N ASP A 210 9.08 -22.96 12.31
CA ASP A 210 7.64 -22.99 11.99
C ASP A 210 7.21 -21.64 11.43
N ASP A 211 7.11 -21.56 10.11
CA ASP A 211 6.77 -20.34 9.39
C ASP A 211 5.36 -19.83 9.75
N ASP A 212 4.41 -20.73 10.05
CA ASP A 212 3.02 -20.36 10.35
C ASP A 212 2.92 -19.73 11.75
N ILE A 213 3.61 -20.31 12.75
CA ILE A 213 3.68 -19.75 14.12
C ILE A 213 4.37 -18.39 14.09
N LEU A 214 5.48 -18.29 13.37
CA LEU A 214 6.23 -17.03 13.26
C LEU A 214 5.42 -15.93 12.59
N ALA A 215 4.69 -16.26 11.52
CA ALA A 215 3.82 -15.32 10.82
C ALA A 215 2.68 -14.82 11.71
N ASP A 216 2.06 -15.69 12.51
CA ASP A 216 1.01 -15.32 13.47
C ASP A 216 1.54 -14.41 14.58
N ASP A 217 2.72 -14.69 15.12
CA ASP A 217 3.35 -13.86 16.14
C ASP A 217 3.75 -12.48 15.60
N TYR A 218 4.29 -12.43 14.40
CA TYR A 218 4.63 -11.16 13.72
C TYR A 218 3.39 -10.32 13.45
N LYS A 219 2.33 -10.96 12.96
CA LYS A 219 1.04 -10.29 12.71
C LYS A 219 0.46 -9.69 13.99
N LYS A 220 0.45 -10.46 15.11
CA LYS A 220 -0.03 -9.94 16.40
C LYS A 220 0.76 -8.73 16.85
N LEU A 221 2.09 -8.78 16.79
CA LEU A 221 2.96 -7.70 17.22
C LEU A 221 2.73 -6.41 16.42
N VAL A 222 2.59 -6.51 15.11
CA VAL A 222 2.32 -5.37 14.23
C VAL A 222 0.93 -4.81 14.47
N VAL A 223 -0.10 -5.67 14.58
CA VAL A 223 -1.48 -5.25 14.85
C VAL A 223 -1.59 -4.55 16.21
N GLU A 224 -0.97 -5.08 17.26
CA GLU A 224 -0.91 -4.42 18.58
C GLU A 224 -0.32 -3.01 18.45
N LYS A 225 0.79 -2.88 17.73
CA LYS A 225 1.45 -1.58 17.52
C LYS A 225 0.59 -0.58 16.75
N LEU A 226 -0.14 -1.02 15.75
CA LEU A 226 -1.07 -0.19 14.98
C LEU A 226 -2.27 0.26 15.82
N THR A 227 -2.72 -0.57 16.76
CA THR A 227 -3.89 -0.30 17.62
C THR A 227 -3.57 0.50 18.88
N GLU A 228 -2.36 0.44 19.41
CA GLU A 228 -1.92 1.15 20.63
C GLU A 228 -2.24 2.65 20.63
N ASN A 229 -2.35 3.29 19.47
CA ASN A 229 -2.55 4.74 19.34
C ASN A 229 -3.94 5.12 18.77
N ASN A 230 -4.92 4.22 18.74
CA ASN A 230 -6.23 4.44 18.06
C ASN A 230 -6.07 4.92 16.61
N GLN A 231 -4.97 4.56 15.95
CA GLN A 231 -4.60 5.12 14.66
C GLN A 231 -5.31 4.44 13.48
N LEU A 232 -5.85 3.22 13.68
CA LEU A 232 -6.64 2.53 12.66
C LEU A 232 -8.04 3.15 12.47
N GLU A 233 -8.64 3.73 13.51
CA GLU A 233 -9.94 4.41 13.40
C GLU A 233 -9.86 5.71 12.58
N THR A 234 -8.68 6.34 12.51
CA THR A 234 -8.49 7.61 11.79
C THR A 234 -8.28 7.40 10.26
N VAL A 235 -7.97 6.18 9.84
CA VAL A 235 -7.73 5.84 8.42
C VAL A 235 -9.00 5.37 7.72
N ILE A 236 -9.98 4.90 8.51
CA ILE A 236 -11.29 4.40 8.04
C ILE A 236 -12.43 5.37 8.41
N GLY A 237 -12.15 6.34 9.27
CA GLY A 237 -13.11 7.32 9.78
C GLY A 237 -13.25 8.57 8.92
#